data_fbff7a6ee69106e7da484b8ed1cc2bbc
#
_entry.id   fbff7a6ee69106e7da484b8ed1cc2bbc
#
_cell.length_a   1.000
_cell.length_b   1.000
_cell.length_c   1.000
_cell.angle_alpha   90.00
_cell.angle_beta   90.00
_cell.angle_gamma   90.00
#
_symmetry.space_group_name_H-M   'P 1'
#
loop_
_entity.id
_entity.type
_entity.pdbx_description
1 polymer ?
#
loop_
_entity_poly.entity_id
_entity_poly.type
_entity_poly.pdbx_seq_one_letter_code
_entity_poly.pdbx_strand_id
1 'polypeptide(L)'
;MQSIFYSINKNFIGIILILLASFTLAGGQLFWKISDGQNLHLLALGFVLYSSGAVLMILSYKHGSLSVLHPMMSMSYVFAFIIGYFFLNETIQIGKIIGLILIITGCFLIGGGDDN
;
A
#
# COMPACT_ATOMS: atom_id res chain seq x y z
N MET A 1 -0.17 24.02 7.24
CA MET A 1 -1.06 23.72 6.10
C MET A 1 -0.36 23.86 4.75
N GLN A 2 0.29 25.00 4.51
CA GLN A 2 0.98 25.19 3.22
C GLN A 2 2.09 24.17 3.01
N SER A 3 2.85 23.82 4.06
CA SER A 3 3.92 22.83 3.95
C SER A 3 3.39 21.45 3.59
N ILE A 4 2.20 21.09 4.10
CA ILE A 4 1.57 19.83 3.79
C ILE A 4 1.19 19.77 2.31
N PHE A 5 0.55 20.80 1.81
CA PHE A 5 0.16 20.86 0.39
C PHE A 5 1.39 20.87 -0.51
N TYR A 6 2.45 21.59 -0.13
CA TYR A 6 3.67 21.61 -0.91
C TYR A 6 4.30 20.23 -0.99
N SER A 7 4.38 19.52 0.13
CA SER A 7 4.95 18.18 0.16
C SER A 7 4.15 17.21 -0.70
N ILE A 8 2.83 17.27 -0.61
CA ILE A 8 1.95 16.39 -1.39
C ILE A 8 2.11 16.69 -2.89
N ASN A 9 2.12 17.97 -3.29
CA ASN A 9 2.28 18.33 -4.69
C ASN A 9 3.64 17.91 -5.23
N LYS A 10 4.69 18.09 -4.43
CA LYS A 10 6.05 17.72 -4.83
C LYS A 10 6.17 16.23 -5.11
N ASN A 11 5.51 15.40 -4.30
CA ASN A 11 5.60 13.96 -4.40
C ASN A 11 4.37 13.32 -5.06
N PHE A 12 3.53 14.13 -5.74
CA PHE A 12 2.20 13.68 -6.17
C PHE A 12 2.27 12.43 -7.06
N ILE A 13 3.14 12.45 -8.07
CA ILE A 13 3.27 11.30 -8.97
C ILE A 13 3.79 10.08 -8.20
N GLY A 14 4.79 10.29 -7.35
CA GLY A 14 5.32 9.22 -6.52
C GLY A 14 4.28 8.63 -5.59
N ILE A 15 3.44 9.49 -4.98
CA ILE A 15 2.39 9.04 -4.09
C ILE A 15 1.37 8.19 -4.83
N ILE A 16 0.96 8.62 -6.01
CA ILE A 16 0.03 7.82 -6.83
C ILE A 16 0.64 6.47 -7.15
N LEU A 17 1.90 6.45 -7.58
CA LEU A 17 2.56 5.21 -7.94
C LEU A 17 2.72 4.27 -6.74
N ILE A 18 3.07 4.82 -5.57
CA ILE A 18 3.24 3.99 -4.38
C ILE A 18 1.90 3.43 -3.88
N LEU A 19 0.82 4.18 -4.03
CA LEU A 19 -0.50 3.69 -3.67
C LEU A 19 -0.95 2.58 -4.61
N LEU A 20 -0.69 2.72 -5.90
CA LEU A 20 -0.95 1.66 -6.86
C LEU A 20 -0.10 0.42 -6.55
N ALA A 21 1.17 0.62 -6.20
CA ALA A 21 2.03 -0.47 -5.80
C ALA A 21 1.48 -1.19 -4.58
N SER A 22 1.05 -0.43 -3.58
CA SER A 22 0.49 -1.00 -2.35
C SER A 22 -0.75 -1.84 -2.63
N PHE A 23 -1.63 -1.34 -3.48
CA PHE A 23 -2.83 -2.08 -3.87
C PHE A 23 -2.47 -3.37 -4.61
N THR A 24 -1.53 -3.28 -5.54
CA THR A 24 -1.09 -4.45 -6.33
C THR A 24 -0.41 -5.49 -5.44
N LEU A 25 0.41 -5.05 -4.49
CA LEU A 25 1.05 -5.96 -3.54
C LEU A 25 0.01 -6.66 -2.67
N ALA A 26 -0.99 -5.91 -2.19
CA ALA A 26 -2.06 -6.50 -1.39
C ALA A 26 -2.85 -7.52 -2.21
N GLY A 27 -3.10 -7.23 -3.48
CA GLY A 27 -3.78 -8.16 -4.38
C GLY A 27 -2.99 -9.45 -4.58
N GLY A 28 -1.67 -9.33 -4.72
CA GLY A 28 -0.80 -10.49 -4.83
C GLY A 28 -0.86 -11.37 -3.59
N GLN A 29 -0.85 -10.74 -2.43
CA GLN A 29 -0.97 -11.47 -1.17
C GLN A 29 -2.32 -12.16 -1.04
N LEU A 30 -3.38 -11.53 -1.55
CA LEU A 30 -4.70 -12.14 -1.56
C LEU A 30 -4.70 -13.44 -2.36
N PHE A 31 -4.10 -13.43 -3.55
CA PHE A 31 -4.04 -14.65 -4.36
C PHE A 31 -3.24 -15.74 -3.66
N TRP A 32 -2.15 -15.39 -2.98
CA TRP A 32 -1.39 -16.37 -2.22
C TRP A 32 -2.24 -16.99 -1.11
N LYS A 33 -3.02 -16.18 -0.42
CA LYS A 33 -3.86 -16.66 0.67
C LYS A 33 -4.99 -17.54 0.15
N ILE A 34 -5.62 -17.16 -0.96
CA ILE A 34 -6.69 -17.94 -1.57
C ILE A 34 -6.14 -19.30 -2.05
N SER A 35 -4.92 -19.31 -2.58
CA SER A 35 -4.32 -20.54 -3.09
C SER A 35 -4.06 -21.56 -1.99
N ASP A 36 -3.89 -21.10 -0.77
CA ASP A 36 -3.55 -21.94 0.39
C ASP A 36 -2.32 -22.82 0.11
N GLY A 37 -1.40 -22.30 -0.73
CA GLY A 37 -0.17 -23.00 -1.07
C GLY A 37 -0.34 -24.16 -2.04
N GLN A 38 -1.54 -24.42 -2.53
CA GLN A 38 -1.81 -25.64 -3.33
C GLN A 38 -2.16 -25.34 -4.78
N ASN A 39 -2.76 -24.21 -5.06
CA ASN A 39 -3.18 -23.86 -6.41
C ASN A 39 -2.08 -23.10 -7.13
N LEU A 40 -1.40 -23.78 -8.07
CA LEU A 40 -0.26 -23.20 -8.77
C LEU A 40 -0.65 -21.98 -9.61
N HIS A 41 -1.84 -21.98 -10.19
CA HIS A 41 -2.30 -20.83 -11.00
C HIS A 41 -2.45 -19.59 -10.13
N LEU A 42 -3.06 -19.71 -8.96
CA LEU A 42 -3.21 -18.58 -8.05
C LEU A 42 -1.88 -18.12 -7.49
N LEU A 43 -0.97 -19.06 -7.19
CA LEU A 43 0.37 -18.70 -6.75
C LEU A 43 1.10 -17.91 -7.82
N ALA A 44 1.01 -18.36 -9.07
CA ALA A 44 1.67 -17.68 -10.19
C ALA A 44 1.10 -16.27 -10.39
N LEU A 45 -0.23 -16.13 -10.34
CA LEU A 45 -0.87 -14.81 -10.45
C LEU A 45 -0.44 -13.90 -9.31
N GLY A 46 -0.35 -14.44 -8.10
CA GLY A 46 0.12 -13.66 -6.95
C GLY A 46 1.54 -13.18 -7.14
N PHE A 47 2.43 -14.02 -7.65
CA PHE A 47 3.80 -13.62 -7.95
C PHE A 47 3.86 -12.53 -9.03
N VAL A 48 3.05 -12.65 -10.08
CA VAL A 48 3.00 -11.65 -11.14
C VAL A 48 2.55 -10.29 -10.57
N LEU A 49 1.48 -10.29 -9.78
CA LEU A 49 0.99 -9.06 -9.17
C LEU A 49 2.01 -8.47 -8.20
N TYR A 50 2.62 -9.31 -7.37
CA TYR A 50 3.60 -8.83 -6.40
C TYR A 50 4.81 -8.24 -7.10
N SER A 51 5.29 -8.89 -8.16
CA SER A 51 6.42 -8.38 -8.95
C SER A 51 6.07 -7.06 -9.63
N SER A 52 4.85 -6.95 -10.16
CA SER A 52 4.38 -5.70 -10.77
C SER A 52 4.36 -4.58 -9.73
N GLY A 53 3.89 -4.88 -8.52
CA GLY A 53 3.89 -3.90 -7.43
C GLY A 53 5.29 -3.46 -7.06
N ALA A 54 6.25 -4.39 -7.04
CA ALA A 54 7.64 -4.04 -6.76
C ALA A 54 8.20 -3.10 -7.82
N VAL A 55 7.89 -3.32 -9.09
CA VAL A 55 8.31 -2.43 -10.17
C VAL A 55 7.70 -1.04 -10.00
N LEU A 56 6.39 -0.99 -9.69
CA LEU A 56 5.73 0.29 -9.43
C LEU A 56 6.37 1.01 -8.24
N MET A 57 6.76 0.27 -7.21
CA MET A 57 7.45 0.85 -6.06
C MET A 57 8.76 1.50 -6.47
N ILE A 58 9.56 0.80 -7.27
CA ILE A 58 10.83 1.34 -7.75
C ILE A 58 10.58 2.60 -8.60
N LEU A 59 9.59 2.56 -9.47
CA LEU A 59 9.24 3.72 -10.30
C LEU A 59 8.79 4.90 -9.45
N SER A 60 8.05 4.63 -8.36
CA SER A 60 7.58 5.72 -7.50
C SER A 60 8.73 6.47 -6.87
N TYR A 61 9.81 5.77 -6.51
CA TYR A 61 10.96 6.40 -5.87
C TYR A 61 11.69 7.37 -6.79
N LYS A 62 11.49 7.26 -8.11
CA LYS A 62 12.04 8.21 -9.06
C LYS A 62 11.25 9.52 -9.09
N HIS A 63 10.05 9.53 -8.54
CA HIS A 63 9.14 10.66 -8.60
C HIS A 63 8.83 11.26 -7.24
N GLY A 64 9.63 10.94 -6.22
CA GLY A 64 9.41 11.50 -4.90
C GLY A 64 10.48 11.08 -3.91
N SER A 65 10.37 11.60 -2.69
CA SER A 65 11.30 11.31 -1.62
C SER A 65 11.10 9.90 -1.07
N LEU A 66 12.19 9.18 -0.90
CA LEU A 66 12.13 7.86 -0.28
C LEU A 66 11.58 7.93 1.14
N SER A 67 11.93 8.98 1.88
CA SER A 67 11.47 9.13 3.26
C SER A 67 9.95 9.32 3.37
N VAL A 68 9.32 9.81 2.31
CA VAL A 68 7.85 9.94 2.25
C VAL A 68 7.23 8.67 1.68
N LEU A 69 7.77 8.17 0.57
CA LEU A 69 7.11 7.13 -0.20
C LEU A 69 7.22 5.75 0.42
N HIS A 70 8.39 5.43 1.01
CA HIS A 70 8.57 4.09 1.55
C HIS A 70 7.65 3.79 2.74
N PRO A 71 7.52 4.69 3.74
CA PRO A 71 6.54 4.46 4.81
C PRO A 71 5.11 4.41 4.31
N MET A 72 4.79 5.12 3.22
CA MET A 72 3.44 5.06 2.64
C MET A 72 3.10 3.69 2.08
N MET A 73 4.09 2.82 1.86
CA MET A 73 3.82 1.43 1.52
C MET A 73 2.98 0.72 2.58
N SER A 74 2.97 1.24 3.81
CA SER A 74 2.12 0.67 4.85
C SER A 74 0.63 0.74 4.50
N MET A 75 0.25 1.55 3.51
CA MET A 75 -1.11 1.53 3.00
C MET A 75 -1.51 0.16 2.43
N SER A 76 -0.53 -0.68 2.09
CA SER A 76 -0.84 -2.05 1.67
C SER A 76 -1.59 -2.80 2.76
N TYR A 77 -1.34 -2.52 4.03
CA TYR A 77 -2.08 -3.13 5.14
C TYR A 77 -3.54 -2.70 5.14
N VAL A 78 -3.81 -1.43 4.81
CA VAL A 78 -5.18 -0.93 4.70
C VAL A 78 -5.90 -1.64 3.56
N PHE A 79 -5.27 -1.74 2.40
CA PHE A 79 -5.86 -2.45 1.27
C PHE A 79 -6.06 -3.92 1.58
N ALA A 80 -5.10 -4.55 2.25
CA ALA A 80 -5.24 -5.95 2.64
C ALA A 80 -6.41 -6.16 3.60
N PHE A 81 -6.64 -5.22 4.52
CA PHE A 81 -7.78 -5.30 5.43
C PHE A 81 -9.09 -5.22 4.66
N ILE A 82 -9.19 -4.25 3.76
CA ILE A 82 -10.40 -4.06 2.96
C ILE A 82 -10.67 -5.30 2.12
N ILE A 83 -9.64 -5.81 1.44
CA ILE A 83 -9.76 -6.99 0.61
C ILE A 83 -10.14 -8.21 1.45
N GLY A 84 -9.52 -8.38 2.60
CA GLY A 84 -9.81 -9.49 3.49
C GLY A 84 -11.25 -9.47 3.96
N TYR A 85 -11.75 -8.28 4.32
CA TYR A 85 -13.13 -8.16 4.78
C TYR A 85 -14.12 -8.51 3.67
N PHE A 86 -13.92 -7.98 2.46
CA PHE A 86 -14.90 -8.17 1.38
C PHE A 86 -14.78 -9.51 0.68
N PHE A 87 -13.57 -10.05 0.53
CA PHE A 87 -13.37 -11.24 -0.29
C PHE A 87 -13.12 -12.49 0.53
N LEU A 88 -12.60 -12.38 1.74
CA LEU A 88 -12.26 -13.52 2.58
C LEU A 88 -13.19 -13.65 3.78
N ASN A 89 -14.17 -12.73 3.92
CA ASN A 89 -15.13 -12.73 5.03
C ASN A 89 -14.45 -12.72 6.38
N GLU A 90 -13.32 -12.02 6.48
CA GLU A 90 -12.62 -11.90 7.75
C GLU A 90 -13.41 -11.01 8.70
N THR A 91 -13.37 -11.34 9.99
CA THR A 91 -14.08 -10.57 10.99
C THR A 91 -13.36 -9.25 11.27
N ILE A 92 -14.15 -8.20 11.51
CA ILE A 92 -13.60 -6.91 11.91
C ILE A 92 -13.40 -6.92 13.43
N GLN A 93 -12.16 -6.64 13.84
CA GLN A 93 -11.82 -6.53 15.25
C GLN A 93 -11.47 -5.07 15.56
N ILE A 94 -11.77 -4.64 16.78
CA ILE A 94 -11.50 -3.26 17.20
C ILE A 94 -10.01 -2.93 17.04
N GLY A 95 -9.13 -3.88 17.38
CA GLY A 95 -7.70 -3.66 17.23
C GLY A 95 -7.28 -3.38 15.80
N LYS A 96 -7.91 -4.05 14.82
CA LYS A 96 -7.62 -3.79 13.41
C LYS A 96 -8.05 -2.40 13.00
N ILE A 97 -9.21 -1.94 13.47
CA ILE A 97 -9.71 -0.60 13.15
C ILE A 97 -8.78 0.45 13.73
N ILE A 98 -8.34 0.27 14.96
CA ILE A 98 -7.40 1.20 15.60
C ILE A 98 -6.09 1.25 14.81
N GLY A 99 -5.57 0.08 14.42
CA GLY A 99 -4.36 0.01 13.62
C GLY A 99 -4.49 0.71 12.28
N LEU A 100 -5.63 0.56 11.59
CA LEU A 100 -5.88 1.24 10.34
C LEU A 100 -5.89 2.75 10.49
N ILE A 101 -6.55 3.25 11.54
CA ILE A 101 -6.60 4.69 11.81
C ILE A 101 -5.19 5.21 12.04
N LEU A 102 -4.38 4.49 12.80
CA LEU A 102 -3.01 4.88 13.06
C LEU A 102 -2.18 4.91 11.78
N ILE A 103 -2.34 3.91 10.91
CA ILE A 103 -1.61 3.85 9.65
C ILE A 103 -2.00 5.01 8.74
N ILE A 104 -3.30 5.27 8.59
CA ILE A 104 -3.78 6.36 7.75
C ILE A 104 -3.28 7.70 8.27
N THR A 105 -3.36 7.91 9.58
CA THR A 105 -2.88 9.13 10.20
C THR A 105 -1.38 9.31 9.99
N GLY A 106 -0.61 8.24 10.19
CA GLY A 106 0.82 8.28 9.99
C GLY A 106 1.20 8.58 8.56
N CYS A 107 0.52 7.97 7.60
CA CYS A 107 0.78 8.22 6.18
C CYS A 107 0.47 9.68 5.80
N PHE A 108 -0.63 10.23 6.34
CA PHE A 108 -0.97 11.62 6.09
C PHE A 108 0.11 12.56 6.63
N LEU A 109 0.58 12.31 7.85
CA LEU A 109 1.61 13.14 8.46
C LEU A 109 2.93 13.05 7.69
N ILE A 110 3.31 11.84 7.28
CA ILE A 110 4.54 11.64 6.51
C ILE A 110 4.43 12.30 5.15
N GLY A 111 3.30 12.13 4.47
CA GLY A 111 3.08 12.74 3.16
C GLY A 111 3.13 14.26 3.21
N GLY A 112 2.74 14.85 4.35
CA GLY A 112 2.78 16.29 4.53
C GLY A 112 4.05 16.82 5.15
N GLY A 113 4.98 15.93 5.52
CA GLY A 113 6.17 16.31 6.28
C GLY A 113 7.45 16.41 5.48
N ASP A 114 7.39 16.28 4.15
CA ASP A 114 8.59 16.34 3.30
C ASP A 114 8.96 17.80 3.04
N ASP A 115 10.08 18.22 3.60
CA ASP A 115 10.56 19.59 3.48
C ASP A 115 11.51 19.79 2.30
N ASN A 116 11.95 18.71 1.67
CA ASN A 116 12.89 18.79 0.56
C ASN A 116 12.15 18.82 -0.78
#